data_8fbcd3c78cccdf437c92180382708efb
#
_entry.id   8fbcd3c78cccdf437c92180382708efb
#
_cell.length_a   1.000
_cell.length_b   1.000
_cell.length_c   1.000
_cell.angle_alpha   90.00
_cell.angle_beta   90.00
_cell.angle_gamma   90.00
#
_symmetry.space_group_name_H-M   'P 1'
#
loop_
_entity.id
_entity.type
_entity.pdbx_description
1 polymer ?
#
loop_
_entity_poly.entity_id
_entity_poly.type
_entity_poly.pdbx_seq_one_letter_code
_entity_poly.pdbx_strand_id
1 'polypeptide(L)'
;MKFLLDTHILLWWLEDNQQKLSSQNRDLISDPLNQILVSVATIWEISIKTSLGRLDLEENLLEVMQKESLEILSITPEQAWNAGILILHHEDPFDRMLIAQAIDQNCTLVTVDKTLKKYEAEGLKIK
;
A
#
# COMPACT_ATOMS: atom_id res chain seq x y z
N MET A 1 4.33 -2.46 -15.35
CA MET A 1 3.89 -1.27 -14.60
C MET A 1 4.17 -1.44 -13.12
N LYS A 2 4.29 -0.34 -12.41
CA LYS A 2 4.58 -0.32 -10.98
C LYS A 2 3.33 0.03 -10.19
N PHE A 3 3.00 -0.79 -9.22
CA PHE A 3 1.85 -0.60 -8.34
C PHE A 3 2.29 -0.63 -6.88
N LEU A 4 1.76 0.30 -6.10
CA LEU A 4 1.95 0.33 -4.64
C LEU A 4 0.63 -0.09 -4.00
N LEU A 5 0.66 -1.12 -3.17
CA LEU A 5 -0.55 -1.62 -2.51
C LEU A 5 -0.81 -0.85 -1.23
N ASP A 6 -2.08 -0.48 -0.98
CA ASP A 6 -2.42 -0.02 0.35
C ASP A 6 -2.55 -1.21 1.31
N THR A 7 -2.65 -0.90 2.60
CA THR A 7 -2.61 -1.94 3.63
C THR A 7 -3.76 -2.94 3.51
N HIS A 8 -4.98 -2.48 3.21
CA HIS A 8 -6.13 -3.38 3.08
C HIS A 8 -5.99 -4.30 1.87
N ILE A 9 -5.53 -3.77 0.74
CA ILE A 9 -5.31 -4.58 -0.46
C ILE A 9 -4.29 -5.67 -0.18
N LEU A 10 -3.19 -5.34 0.48
CA LEU A 10 -2.17 -6.33 0.86
C LEU A 10 -2.75 -7.41 1.77
N LEU A 11 -3.47 -7.01 2.80
CA LEU A 11 -4.05 -7.97 3.75
C LEU A 11 -5.06 -8.89 3.08
N TRP A 12 -5.92 -8.36 2.21
CA TRP A 12 -6.89 -9.18 1.48
C TRP A 12 -6.20 -10.14 0.52
N TRP A 13 -5.10 -9.72 -0.10
CA TRP A 13 -4.30 -10.62 -0.93
C TRP A 13 -3.71 -11.76 -0.13
N LEU A 14 -3.09 -11.46 1.02
CA LEU A 14 -2.47 -12.48 1.87
C LEU A 14 -3.49 -13.43 2.49
N GLU A 15 -4.71 -12.95 2.77
CA GLU A 15 -5.82 -13.76 3.30
C GLU A 15 -6.56 -14.54 2.20
N ASP A 16 -6.24 -14.29 0.93
CA ASP A 16 -6.99 -14.79 -0.21
C ASP A 16 -8.49 -14.47 -0.12
N ASN A 17 -8.79 -13.23 0.28
CA ASN A 17 -10.16 -12.77 0.50
C ASN A 17 -10.83 -12.43 -0.82
N GLN A 18 -11.54 -13.40 -1.41
CA GLN A 18 -12.17 -13.26 -2.72
C GLN A 18 -13.42 -12.37 -2.71
N GLN A 19 -13.98 -12.09 -1.53
CA GLN A 19 -15.14 -11.21 -1.41
C GLN A 19 -14.75 -9.74 -1.47
N LYS A 20 -13.64 -9.37 -0.84
CA LYS A 20 -13.21 -7.98 -0.72
C LYS A 20 -12.21 -7.56 -1.80
N LEU A 21 -11.36 -8.48 -2.22
CA LEU A 21 -10.38 -8.21 -3.27
C LEU A 21 -10.97 -8.55 -4.63
N SER A 22 -11.11 -7.54 -5.49
CA SER A 22 -11.70 -7.73 -6.82
C SER A 22 -10.84 -8.66 -7.68
N SER A 23 -11.47 -9.32 -8.68
CA SER A 23 -10.74 -10.15 -9.63
C SER A 23 -9.74 -9.33 -10.42
N GLN A 24 -10.06 -8.08 -10.73
CA GLN A 24 -9.15 -7.17 -11.44
C GLN A 24 -7.88 -6.91 -10.63
N ASN A 25 -8.02 -6.61 -9.34
CA ASN A 25 -6.87 -6.37 -8.47
C ASN A 25 -6.07 -7.66 -8.24
N ARG A 26 -6.75 -8.79 -8.15
CA ARG A 26 -6.11 -10.09 -8.02
C ARG A 26 -5.24 -10.40 -9.24
N ASP A 27 -5.79 -10.18 -10.44
CA ASP A 27 -5.06 -10.38 -11.69
C ASP A 27 -3.85 -9.43 -11.79
N LEU A 28 -4.04 -8.19 -11.38
CA LEU A 28 -2.98 -7.19 -11.38
C LEU A 28 -1.81 -7.62 -10.49
N ILE A 29 -2.08 -8.09 -9.29
CA ILE A 29 -1.05 -8.49 -8.33
C ILE A 29 -0.33 -9.76 -8.79
N SER A 30 -1.07 -10.70 -9.38
CA SER A 30 -0.50 -11.97 -9.82
C SER A 30 0.21 -11.91 -11.17
N ASP A 31 0.07 -10.83 -11.92
CA ASP A 31 0.71 -10.69 -13.24
C ASP A 31 2.22 -10.49 -13.08
N PRO A 32 3.05 -11.42 -13.57
CA PRO A 32 4.51 -11.32 -13.40
C PRO A 32 5.14 -10.15 -14.14
N LEU A 33 4.43 -9.52 -15.07
CA LEU A 33 4.90 -8.33 -15.77
C LEU A 33 4.77 -7.06 -14.93
N ASN A 34 4.00 -7.11 -13.85
CA ASN A 34 3.82 -5.99 -12.95
C ASN A 34 4.81 -6.05 -11.79
N GLN A 35 5.32 -4.88 -11.43
CA GLN A 35 6.13 -4.71 -10.23
C GLN A 35 5.22 -4.28 -9.08
N ILE A 36 5.12 -5.12 -8.06
CA ILE A 36 4.20 -4.89 -6.94
C ILE A 36 5.02 -4.50 -5.71
N LEU A 37 4.75 -3.30 -5.21
CA LEU A 37 5.49 -2.68 -4.12
C LEU A 37 4.64 -2.63 -2.86
N VAL A 38 5.28 -2.83 -1.72
CA VAL A 38 4.70 -2.66 -0.39
C VAL A 38 5.59 -1.72 0.40
N SER A 39 5.02 -0.64 0.93
CA SER A 39 5.78 0.35 1.68
C SER A 39 6.20 -0.18 3.05
N VAL A 40 7.37 0.25 3.51
CA VAL A 40 7.80 0.09 4.91
C VAL A 40 6.74 0.67 5.87
N ALA A 41 6.02 1.72 5.47
CA ALA A 41 4.93 2.29 6.26
C ALA A 41 3.81 1.27 6.50
N THR A 42 3.46 0.48 5.48
CA THR A 42 2.45 -0.58 5.60
C THR A 42 2.94 -1.69 6.54
N ILE A 43 4.20 -2.08 6.45
CA ILE A 43 4.79 -3.06 7.36
C ILE A 43 4.68 -2.56 8.80
N TRP A 44 4.99 -1.30 9.03
CA TRP A 44 4.91 -0.68 10.36
C TRP A 44 3.47 -0.62 10.86
N GLU A 45 2.53 -0.20 10.03
CA GLU A 45 1.10 -0.17 10.38
C GLU A 45 0.62 -1.55 10.82
N ILE A 46 0.95 -2.59 10.05
CA ILE A 46 0.55 -3.97 10.34
C ILE A 46 1.17 -4.43 11.65
N SER A 47 2.45 -4.11 11.91
CA SER A 47 3.11 -4.51 13.15
C SER A 47 2.45 -3.88 14.37
N ILE A 48 2.04 -2.61 14.27
CA ILE A 48 1.32 -1.91 15.34
C ILE A 48 -0.02 -2.60 15.62
N LYS A 49 -0.80 -2.87 14.58
CA LYS A 49 -2.12 -3.51 14.72
C LYS A 49 -2.00 -4.92 15.30
N THR A 50 -0.99 -5.66 14.88
CA THR A 50 -0.72 -7.00 15.42
C THR A 50 -0.37 -6.92 16.90
N SER A 51 0.48 -5.98 17.29
CA SER A 51 0.88 -5.75 18.69
C SER A 51 -0.31 -5.38 19.58
N LEU A 52 -1.29 -4.66 19.03
CA LEU A 52 -2.48 -4.25 19.76
C LEU A 52 -3.59 -5.32 19.76
N GLY A 53 -3.35 -6.48 19.17
CA GLY A 53 -4.35 -7.54 19.08
C GLY A 53 -5.48 -7.26 18.10
N ARG A 54 -5.33 -6.27 17.23
CA ARG A 54 -6.36 -5.90 16.24
C ARG A 54 -6.23 -6.67 14.94
N LEU A 55 -5.13 -7.37 14.76
CA LEU A 55 -4.84 -8.14 13.56
C LEU A 55 -4.10 -9.39 13.97
N ASP A 56 -4.54 -10.55 13.46
CA ASP A 56 -3.92 -11.83 13.72
C ASP A 56 -3.33 -12.36 12.42
N LEU A 57 -2.01 -12.46 12.38
CA LEU A 57 -1.29 -13.02 11.24
C LEU A 57 -0.73 -14.39 11.63
N GLU A 58 -1.08 -15.40 10.84
CA GLU A 58 -0.63 -16.77 11.08
C GLU A 58 0.86 -16.95 10.77
N GLU A 59 1.39 -16.19 9.82
CA GLU A 59 2.77 -16.30 9.37
C GLU A 59 3.52 -14.98 9.57
N ASN A 60 4.85 -15.05 9.56
CA ASN A 60 5.70 -13.86 9.57
C ASN A 60 5.49 -13.07 8.28
N LEU A 61 5.10 -11.80 8.41
CA LEU A 61 4.77 -10.94 7.27
C LEU A 61 5.92 -10.85 6.26
N LEU A 62 7.15 -10.66 6.74
CA LEU A 62 8.30 -10.47 5.84
C LEU A 62 8.61 -11.72 5.04
N GLU A 63 8.46 -12.89 5.66
CA GLU A 63 8.66 -14.17 4.98
C GLU A 63 7.60 -14.40 3.91
N VAL A 64 6.33 -14.10 4.23
CA VAL A 64 5.22 -14.25 3.28
C VAL A 64 5.42 -13.30 2.10
N MET A 65 5.80 -12.05 2.35
CA MET A 65 6.05 -11.09 1.29
C MET A 65 7.14 -11.57 0.33
N GLN A 66 8.19 -12.18 0.86
CA GLN A 66 9.28 -12.72 0.04
C GLN A 66 8.77 -13.86 -0.85
N LYS A 67 7.97 -14.77 -0.30
CA LYS A 67 7.37 -15.88 -1.05
C LYS A 67 6.46 -15.38 -2.18
N GLU A 68 5.74 -14.28 -1.94
CA GLU A 68 4.78 -13.71 -2.89
C GLU A 68 5.45 -12.79 -3.91
N SER A 69 6.78 -12.67 -3.89
CA SER A 69 7.54 -11.80 -4.80
C SER A 69 7.13 -10.33 -4.71
N LEU A 70 6.75 -9.87 -3.52
CA LEU A 70 6.43 -8.48 -3.26
C LEU A 70 7.71 -7.72 -2.91
N GLU A 71 7.90 -6.56 -3.54
CA GLU A 71 9.07 -5.72 -3.27
C GLU A 71 8.77 -4.73 -2.15
N ILE A 72 9.75 -4.52 -1.27
CA ILE A 72 9.64 -3.54 -0.20
C ILE A 72 10.11 -2.18 -0.69
N LEU A 73 9.27 -1.16 -0.51
CA LEU A 73 9.61 0.22 -0.84
C LEU A 73 10.00 0.95 0.45
N SER A 74 11.27 1.34 0.54
CA SER A 74 11.78 2.10 1.68
C SER A 74 11.33 3.55 1.61
N ILE A 75 11.25 4.19 2.78
CA ILE A 75 10.88 5.60 2.90
C ILE A 75 12.14 6.46 2.81
N THR A 76 12.15 7.43 1.89
CA THR A 76 13.23 8.40 1.79
C THR A 76 12.95 9.62 2.67
N PRO A 77 13.98 10.43 3.00
CA PRO A 77 13.76 11.69 3.71
C PRO A 77 12.79 12.63 3.00
N GLU A 78 12.88 12.71 1.66
CA GLU A 78 12.01 13.56 0.85
C GLU A 78 10.56 13.09 0.92
N GLN A 79 10.33 11.78 0.85
CA GLN A 79 8.99 11.21 0.97
C GLN A 79 8.39 11.48 2.34
N ALA A 80 9.19 11.36 3.41
CA ALA A 80 8.75 11.64 4.77
C ALA A 80 8.32 13.11 4.92
N TRP A 81 9.14 14.02 4.41
CA TRP A 81 8.83 15.46 4.42
C TRP A 81 7.56 15.74 3.63
N ASN A 82 7.47 15.22 2.41
CA ASN A 82 6.33 15.46 1.52
C ASN A 82 5.04 14.89 2.07
N ALA A 83 5.08 13.73 2.72
CA ALA A 83 3.89 13.15 3.35
C ALA A 83 3.30 14.08 4.41
N GLY A 84 4.18 14.75 5.17
CA GLY A 84 3.74 15.66 6.23
C GLY A 84 3.10 16.94 5.70
N ILE A 85 3.57 17.46 4.56
CA ILE A 85 3.10 18.73 4.02
C ILE A 85 2.04 18.60 2.92
N LEU A 86 1.59 17.37 2.58
CA LEU A 86 0.50 17.19 1.63
C LEU A 86 -0.74 17.99 2.06
N ILE A 87 -1.50 18.48 1.08
CA ILE A 87 -2.79 19.11 1.33
C ILE A 87 -3.65 18.19 2.20
N LEU A 88 -4.32 18.76 3.20
CA LEU A 88 -5.04 17.98 4.21
C LEU A 88 -6.43 17.57 3.71
N HIS A 89 -6.47 16.60 2.79
CA HIS A 89 -7.71 15.91 2.41
C HIS A 89 -7.91 14.65 3.23
N HIS A 90 -6.86 14.15 3.87
CA HIS A 90 -6.86 12.88 4.59
C HIS A 90 -5.86 12.98 5.75
N GLU A 91 -6.24 12.49 6.93
CA GLU A 91 -5.45 12.67 8.14
C GLU A 91 -4.56 11.49 8.50
N ASP A 92 -4.90 10.28 8.03
CA ASP A 92 -4.15 9.06 8.37
C ASP A 92 -2.71 9.16 7.88
N PRO A 93 -1.71 9.16 8.79
CA PRO A 93 -0.31 9.32 8.39
C PRO A 93 0.21 8.18 7.52
N PHE A 94 -0.29 6.97 7.69
CA PHE A 94 0.13 5.83 6.87
C PHE A 94 -0.34 6.02 5.43
N ASP A 95 -1.60 6.39 5.23
CA ASP A 95 -2.14 6.65 3.90
C ASP A 95 -1.43 7.83 3.24
N ARG A 96 -1.15 8.89 4.01
CA ARG A 96 -0.42 10.06 3.49
C ARG A 96 0.96 9.68 3.00
N MET A 97 1.64 8.78 3.71
CA MET A 97 2.95 8.27 3.28
C MET A 97 2.83 7.51 1.95
N LEU A 98 1.83 6.65 1.82
CA LEU A 98 1.62 5.91 0.57
C LEU A 98 1.36 6.85 -0.60
N ILE A 99 0.58 7.91 -0.38
CA ILE A 99 0.30 8.92 -1.41
C ILE A 99 1.60 9.60 -1.83
N ALA A 100 2.40 10.06 -0.87
CA ALA A 100 3.68 10.73 -1.15
C ALA A 100 4.64 9.81 -1.92
N GLN A 101 4.70 8.54 -1.54
CA GLN A 101 5.56 7.57 -2.21
C GLN A 101 5.08 7.26 -3.62
N ALA A 102 3.77 7.11 -3.82
CA ALA A 102 3.21 6.82 -5.14
C ALA A 102 3.48 7.97 -6.10
N ILE A 103 3.34 9.22 -5.66
CA ILE A 103 3.65 10.40 -6.47
C ILE A 103 5.14 10.44 -6.80
N ASP A 104 5.99 10.29 -5.80
CA ASP A 104 7.45 10.37 -5.95
C ASP A 104 7.99 9.29 -6.89
N GLN A 105 7.52 8.07 -6.74
CA GLN A 105 7.97 6.92 -7.53
C GLN A 105 7.23 6.75 -8.84
N ASN A 106 6.26 7.61 -9.12
CA ASN A 106 5.42 7.52 -10.32
C ASN A 106 4.79 6.14 -10.48
N CYS A 107 4.32 5.57 -9.37
CA CYS A 107 3.58 4.32 -9.39
C CYS A 107 2.11 4.56 -9.09
N THR A 108 1.26 3.59 -9.44
CA THR A 108 -0.17 3.66 -9.21
C THR A 108 -0.49 3.06 -7.84
N LEU A 109 -1.20 3.82 -7.01
CA LEU A 109 -1.67 3.33 -5.71
C LEU A 109 -2.92 2.47 -5.91
N VAL A 110 -2.88 1.23 -5.44
CA VAL A 110 -4.02 0.31 -5.51
C VAL A 110 -4.75 0.39 -4.17
N THR A 111 -5.98 0.89 -4.19
CA THR A 111 -6.76 1.13 -2.97
C THR A 111 -8.25 1.07 -3.29
N VAL A 112 -9.06 0.76 -2.27
CA VAL A 112 -10.51 0.88 -2.36
C VAL A 112 -11.02 2.16 -1.71
N ASP A 113 -10.15 2.93 -1.08
CA ASP A 113 -10.52 4.19 -0.45
C ASP A 113 -10.62 5.31 -1.50
N LYS A 114 -11.85 5.60 -1.91
CA LYS A 114 -12.12 6.57 -2.96
C LYS A 114 -11.85 8.02 -2.52
N THR A 115 -11.74 8.28 -1.22
CA THR A 115 -11.41 9.62 -0.74
C THR A 115 -10.01 10.05 -1.17
N LEU A 116 -9.12 9.10 -1.45
CA LEU A 116 -7.76 9.37 -1.89
C LEU A 116 -7.71 9.95 -3.31
N LYS A 117 -8.79 9.84 -4.08
CA LYS A 117 -8.87 10.46 -5.42
C LYS A 117 -8.69 11.97 -5.40
N LYS A 118 -8.94 12.60 -4.27
CA LYS A 118 -8.71 14.05 -4.12
C LYS A 118 -7.25 14.42 -4.37
N TYR A 119 -6.33 13.49 -4.19
CA TYR A 119 -4.91 13.73 -4.44
C TYR A 119 -4.49 13.55 -5.90
N GLU A 120 -5.42 13.22 -6.80
CA GLU A 120 -5.12 13.18 -8.23
C GLU A 120 -4.66 14.54 -8.74
N ALA A 121 -5.18 15.62 -8.15
CA ALA A 121 -4.74 16.99 -8.47
C ALA A 121 -3.27 17.22 -8.10
N GLU A 122 -2.73 16.44 -7.16
CA GLU A 122 -1.33 16.52 -6.72
C GLU A 122 -0.43 15.54 -7.47
N GLY A 123 -0.96 14.82 -8.45
CA GLY A 123 -0.19 13.90 -9.27
C GLY A 123 -0.36 12.43 -8.90
N LEU A 124 -1.26 12.10 -7.97
CA LEU A 124 -1.50 10.70 -7.60
C LEU A 124 -2.21 9.97 -8.73
N LYS A 125 -1.68 8.78 -9.06
CA LYS A 125 -2.36 7.81 -9.91
C LYS A 125 -2.98 6.75 -9.00
N ILE A 126 -4.26 6.48 -9.19
CA ILE A 126 -5.02 5.58 -8.31
C ILE A 126 -5.77 4.54 -9.12
N LYS A 127 -5.91 3.37 -8.52
CA LYS A 127 -6.63 2.28 -9.17
C LYS A 127 -7.49 1.49 -8.18
#